data_14d29df3feecf3729c997ea338752c8e
#
_entry.id   14d29df3feecf3729c997ea338752c8e
#
_cell.length_a   1.000
_cell.length_b   1.000
_cell.length_c   1.000
_cell.angle_alpha   90.00
_cell.angle_beta   90.00
_cell.angle_gamma   90.00
#
_symmetry.space_group_name_H-M   'P 1'
#
loop_
_entity.id
_entity.type
_entity.pdbx_description
1 polymer ?
#
loop_
_entity_poly.entity_id
_entity_poly.type
_entity_poly.pdbx_seq_one_letter_code
_entity_poly.pdbx_strand_id
1 'polypeptide(L)'
;MTKKALFLAGGWEGHEPQETSRFISNEIEKHDIESDIINDLDILGEKNKLEKYDIILPVWTMGRIDDNNWNLKNSKIGNLQEVIYSGVGLAGWHGGMGDAFRDNTNYQFLVGSQFVCHPGDFVDYTVAIKDSKHEITRG
;
A
#
# COMPACT_ATOMS: atom_id res chain seq x y z
N MET A 1 -22.93 -4.02 -4.47
CA MET A 1 -22.16 -4.43 -3.26
C MET A 1 -21.28 -3.25 -2.90
N THR A 2 -21.24 -2.87 -1.64
CA THR A 2 -20.34 -1.84 -1.14
C THR A 2 -18.90 -2.33 -1.29
N LYS A 3 -18.00 -1.49 -1.81
CA LYS A 3 -16.58 -1.79 -1.94
C LYS A 3 -15.89 -1.64 -0.60
N LYS A 4 -14.79 -2.38 -0.38
CA LYS A 4 -14.03 -2.34 0.86
C LYS A 4 -12.56 -2.08 0.64
N ALA A 5 -12.00 -1.13 1.39
CA ALA A 5 -10.58 -0.79 1.42
C ALA A 5 -9.94 -1.21 2.74
N LEU A 6 -8.73 -1.72 2.68
CA LEU A 6 -7.89 -1.98 3.84
C LEU A 6 -6.70 -1.02 3.84
N PHE A 7 -6.57 -0.20 4.88
CA PHE A 7 -5.39 0.61 5.14
C PHE A 7 -4.48 -0.12 6.14
N LEU A 8 -3.25 -0.35 5.77
CA LEU A 8 -2.19 -0.82 6.69
C LEU A 8 -1.41 0.41 7.14
N ALA A 9 -1.79 0.98 8.29
CA ALA A 9 -1.30 2.28 8.73
C ALA A 9 -0.24 2.15 9.82
N GLY A 10 1.03 2.41 9.51
CA GLY A 10 2.11 2.29 10.50
C GLY A 10 3.50 2.56 9.96
N GLY A 11 4.51 2.02 10.63
CA GLY A 11 5.90 2.26 10.34
C GLY A 11 6.40 3.55 10.96
N TRP A 12 7.08 4.41 10.21
CA TRP A 12 7.64 5.65 10.74
C TRP A 12 6.56 6.72 10.97
N GLU A 13 6.42 7.17 12.20
CA GLU A 13 5.39 8.14 12.63
C GLU A 13 5.52 9.52 11.97
N GLY A 14 6.71 9.89 11.48
CA GLY A 14 6.92 11.17 10.81
C GLY A 14 6.12 11.38 9.52
N HIS A 15 5.51 10.32 8.97
CA HIS A 15 4.57 10.40 7.85
C HIS A 15 3.10 10.38 8.29
N GLU A 16 2.82 10.45 9.58
CA GLU A 16 1.47 10.51 10.16
C GLU A 16 0.53 9.44 9.57
N PRO A 17 0.92 8.14 9.61
CA PRO A 17 0.19 7.09 8.89
C PRO A 17 -1.28 6.95 9.30
N GLN A 18 -1.60 7.20 10.57
CA GLN A 18 -2.96 7.12 11.07
C GLN A 18 -3.83 8.29 10.55
N GLU A 19 -3.32 9.51 10.64
CA GLU A 19 -4.00 10.73 10.20
C GLU A 19 -4.20 10.72 8.69
N THR A 20 -3.14 10.34 7.95
CA THR A 20 -3.18 10.22 6.49
C THR A 20 -4.19 9.16 6.06
N SER A 21 -4.21 7.99 6.73
CA SER A 21 -5.20 6.95 6.46
C SER A 21 -6.62 7.42 6.71
N ARG A 22 -6.88 8.10 7.85
CA ARG A 22 -8.20 8.67 8.14
C ARG A 22 -8.64 9.71 7.12
N PHE A 23 -7.71 10.57 6.69
CA PHE A 23 -8.02 11.57 5.68
C PHE A 23 -8.47 10.92 4.36
N ILE A 24 -7.71 9.95 3.85
CA ILE A 24 -8.05 9.24 2.60
C ILE A 24 -9.31 8.37 2.79
N SER A 25 -9.46 7.70 3.93
CA SER A 25 -10.67 6.94 4.27
C SER A 25 -11.93 7.80 4.14
N ASN A 26 -11.93 8.99 4.76
CA ASN A 26 -13.06 9.92 4.68
C ASN A 26 -13.34 10.38 3.23
N GLU A 27 -12.32 10.49 2.38
CA GLU A 27 -12.52 10.86 0.98
C GLU A 27 -13.14 9.71 0.17
N ILE A 28 -12.66 8.47 0.33
CA ILE A 28 -13.19 7.33 -0.43
C ILE A 28 -14.58 6.89 0.05
N GLU A 29 -14.93 7.12 1.31
CA GLU A 29 -16.28 6.88 1.83
C GLU A 29 -17.36 7.69 1.11
N LYS A 30 -17.02 8.87 0.57
CA LYS A 30 -17.92 9.68 -0.27
C LYS A 30 -18.28 8.99 -1.60
N HIS A 31 -17.57 7.92 -1.94
CA HIS A 31 -17.76 7.11 -3.13
C HIS A 31 -18.26 5.69 -2.81
N ASP A 32 -18.94 5.51 -1.67
CA ASP A 32 -19.49 4.23 -1.21
C ASP A 32 -18.44 3.12 -1.02
N ILE A 33 -17.20 3.50 -0.59
CA ILE A 33 -16.14 2.57 -0.24
C ILE A 33 -15.96 2.58 1.27
N GLU A 34 -16.34 1.49 1.93
CA GLU A 34 -16.05 1.27 3.35
C GLU A 34 -14.57 1.01 3.57
N SER A 35 -14.02 1.40 4.71
CA SER A 35 -12.60 1.18 4.99
C SER A 35 -12.33 0.69 6.41
N ASP A 36 -11.36 -0.20 6.52
CA ASP A 36 -10.75 -0.61 7.77
C ASP A 36 -9.32 -0.05 7.84
N ILE A 37 -8.97 0.57 8.97
CA ILE A 37 -7.61 1.08 9.23
C ILE A 37 -6.99 0.23 10.33
N ILE A 38 -5.93 -0.49 10.00
CA ILE A 38 -5.25 -1.43 10.88
C ILE A 38 -3.79 -1.02 11.04
N ASN A 39 -3.30 -1.00 12.27
CA ASN A 39 -1.94 -0.57 12.61
C ASN A 39 -0.98 -1.73 12.94
N ASP A 40 -1.29 -2.91 12.48
CA ASP A 40 -0.40 -4.07 12.55
C ASP A 40 -0.36 -4.82 11.21
N LEU A 41 0.61 -5.70 11.06
CA LEU A 41 0.77 -6.50 9.86
C LEU A 41 0.30 -7.95 10.02
N ASP A 42 -0.31 -8.31 11.14
CA ASP A 42 -0.71 -9.68 11.42
C ASP A 42 -1.88 -10.12 10.55
N ILE A 43 -2.72 -9.16 10.13
CA ILE A 43 -3.79 -9.42 9.16
C ILE A 43 -3.27 -10.02 7.85
N LEU A 44 -2.04 -9.69 7.45
CA LEU A 44 -1.41 -10.26 6.25
C LEU A 44 -1.13 -11.76 6.37
N GLY A 45 -1.11 -12.30 7.59
CA GLY A 45 -1.07 -13.74 7.84
C GLY A 45 -2.40 -14.47 7.57
N GLU A 46 -3.49 -13.73 7.38
CA GLU A 46 -4.85 -14.26 7.28
C GLU A 46 -5.45 -14.03 5.88
N LYS A 47 -4.96 -14.79 4.88
CA LYS A 47 -5.36 -14.64 3.48
C LYS A 47 -6.87 -14.52 3.28
N ASN A 48 -7.67 -15.37 3.94
CA ASN A 48 -9.14 -15.35 3.83
C ASN A 48 -9.78 -14.04 4.32
N LYS A 49 -9.08 -13.27 5.16
CA LYS A 49 -9.52 -11.92 5.54
C LYS A 49 -9.17 -10.90 4.46
N LEU A 50 -7.98 -11.00 3.87
CA LEU A 50 -7.53 -10.12 2.79
C LEU A 50 -8.43 -10.21 1.56
N GLU A 51 -8.90 -11.41 1.22
CA GLU A 51 -9.80 -11.67 0.09
C GLU A 51 -11.17 -10.96 0.19
N LYS A 52 -11.50 -10.39 1.35
CA LYS A 52 -12.74 -9.63 1.55
C LYS A 52 -12.65 -8.17 1.14
N TYR A 53 -11.45 -7.69 0.85
CA TYR A 53 -11.22 -6.32 0.42
C TYR A 53 -11.12 -6.24 -1.11
N ASP A 54 -11.57 -5.12 -1.64
CA ASP A 54 -11.44 -4.79 -3.06
C ASP A 54 -10.10 -4.09 -3.35
N ILE A 55 -9.52 -3.43 -2.33
CA ILE A 55 -8.25 -2.71 -2.44
C ILE A 55 -7.50 -2.70 -1.11
N ILE A 56 -6.19 -2.84 -1.19
CA ILE A 56 -5.28 -2.72 -0.03
C ILE A 56 -4.37 -1.51 -0.26
N LEU A 57 -4.26 -0.66 0.76
CA LEU A 57 -3.45 0.55 0.76
C LEU A 57 -2.36 0.46 1.85
N PRO A 58 -1.13 0.09 1.51
CA PRO A 58 -0.02 0.16 2.44
C PRO A 58 0.34 1.63 2.74
N VAL A 59 -0.05 2.12 3.89
CA VAL A 59 0.36 3.40 4.48
C VAL A 59 1.40 3.11 5.55
N TRP A 60 2.44 2.39 5.15
CA TRP A 60 3.49 1.86 6.02
C TRP A 60 4.86 2.31 5.53
N THR A 61 5.58 3.07 6.33
CA THR A 61 6.91 3.55 5.96
C THR A 61 7.98 2.72 6.63
N MET A 62 8.95 2.23 5.86
CA MET A 62 10.02 1.35 6.34
C MET A 62 9.44 0.02 6.90
N GLY A 63 9.99 -0.45 8.03
CA GLY A 63 9.51 -1.66 8.71
C GLY A 63 9.88 -2.96 8.00
N ARG A 64 9.44 -4.06 8.59
CA ARG A 64 9.61 -5.42 8.06
C ARG A 64 8.26 -6.10 7.94
N ILE A 65 8.04 -6.79 6.84
CA ILE A 65 6.79 -7.55 6.62
C ILE A 65 6.95 -9.02 7.05
N ASP A 66 8.07 -9.62 6.69
CA ASP A 66 8.47 -10.98 7.05
C ASP A 66 10.00 -11.05 7.16
N ASP A 67 10.52 -12.14 7.70
CA ASP A 67 11.91 -12.51 7.47
C ASP A 67 12.10 -12.80 5.97
N ASN A 68 13.24 -12.37 5.41
CA ASN A 68 13.59 -12.61 4.00
C ASN A 68 13.73 -14.13 3.74
N ASN A 69 12.60 -14.79 3.55
CA ASN A 69 12.50 -16.22 3.32
C ASN A 69 12.08 -16.46 1.86
N TRP A 70 12.77 -17.36 1.18
CA TRP A 70 12.41 -17.81 -0.17
C TRP A 70 11.08 -18.57 -0.21
N ASN A 71 10.62 -19.10 0.93
CA ASN A 71 9.36 -19.80 1.02
C ASN A 71 8.23 -18.80 1.29
N LEU A 72 7.56 -18.38 0.24
CA LEU A 72 6.42 -17.47 0.31
C LEU A 72 5.13 -18.13 0.82
N LYS A 73 5.10 -19.45 0.91
CA LYS A 73 3.90 -20.17 1.34
C LYS A 73 3.54 -19.82 2.78
N ASN A 74 2.33 -19.26 2.96
CA ASN A 74 1.80 -18.81 4.24
C ASN A 74 2.63 -17.67 4.90
N SER A 75 3.50 -16.99 4.16
CA SER A 75 4.14 -15.77 4.64
C SER A 75 3.22 -14.57 4.43
N LYS A 76 3.42 -13.50 5.18
CA LYS A 76 2.64 -12.26 5.05
C LYS A 76 2.75 -11.70 3.64
N ILE A 77 3.97 -11.62 3.11
CA ILE A 77 4.19 -11.13 1.74
C ILE A 77 3.62 -12.10 0.69
N GLY A 78 3.72 -13.40 0.89
CA GLY A 78 3.15 -14.39 -0.02
C GLY A 78 1.63 -14.29 -0.09
N ASN A 79 0.95 -14.19 1.04
CA ASN A 79 -0.49 -13.97 1.10
C ASN A 79 -0.90 -12.67 0.40
N LEU A 80 -0.17 -11.58 0.64
CA LEU A 80 -0.42 -10.30 -0.03
C LEU A 80 -0.29 -10.44 -1.55
N GLN A 81 0.79 -11.06 -2.04
CA GLN A 81 0.98 -11.31 -3.46
C GLN A 81 -0.16 -12.15 -4.07
N GLU A 82 -0.54 -13.23 -3.41
CA GLU A 82 -1.61 -14.10 -3.90
C GLU A 82 -2.94 -13.35 -4.04
N VAL A 83 -3.35 -12.53 -3.07
CA VAL A 83 -4.61 -11.80 -3.15
C VAL A 83 -4.57 -10.69 -4.20
N ILE A 84 -3.45 -9.99 -4.35
CA ILE A 84 -3.29 -8.97 -5.41
C ILE A 84 -3.33 -9.63 -6.80
N TYR A 85 -2.62 -10.74 -7.00
CA TYR A 85 -2.66 -11.46 -8.28
C TYR A 85 -4.01 -12.12 -8.56
N SER A 86 -4.84 -12.35 -7.54
CA SER A 86 -6.21 -12.83 -7.73
C SER A 86 -7.23 -11.72 -8.04
N GLY A 87 -6.82 -10.45 -7.99
CA GLY A 87 -7.63 -9.31 -8.42
C GLY A 87 -7.96 -8.26 -7.36
N VAL A 88 -7.48 -8.41 -6.13
CA VAL A 88 -7.54 -7.33 -5.13
C VAL A 88 -6.64 -6.18 -5.58
N GLY A 89 -7.13 -4.96 -5.56
CA GLY A 89 -6.35 -3.78 -5.95
C GLY A 89 -5.21 -3.49 -4.97
N LEU A 90 -4.13 -2.91 -5.45
CA LEU A 90 -3.06 -2.35 -4.63
C LEU A 90 -2.86 -0.88 -5.04
N ALA A 91 -2.96 0.03 -4.10
CA ALA A 91 -2.72 1.46 -4.35
C ALA A 91 -2.00 2.12 -3.18
N GLY A 92 -1.34 3.23 -3.45
CA GLY A 92 -0.63 3.98 -2.42
C GLY A 92 0.24 5.08 -3.01
N TRP A 93 1.06 5.65 -2.16
CA TRP A 93 1.93 6.78 -2.46
C TRP A 93 3.27 6.63 -1.73
N HIS A 94 4.22 7.50 -2.01
CA HIS A 94 5.44 7.60 -1.22
C HIS A 94 5.12 8.10 0.20
N GLY A 95 5.89 7.64 1.17
CA GLY A 95 5.59 7.77 2.59
C GLY A 95 4.57 6.74 3.08
N GLY A 96 4.40 5.69 2.29
CA GLY A 96 3.59 4.52 2.49
C GLY A 96 4.06 3.43 1.54
N MET A 97 3.23 3.05 0.56
CA MET A 97 3.49 1.93 -0.35
C MET A 97 4.87 1.99 -1.04
N GLY A 98 5.30 3.16 -1.51
CA GLY A 98 6.57 3.30 -2.25
C GLY A 98 7.81 3.16 -1.36
N ASP A 99 7.67 3.25 -0.05
CA ASP A 99 8.75 3.25 0.94
C ASP A 99 8.61 2.15 1.99
N ALA A 100 7.59 1.30 1.89
CA ALA A 100 7.39 0.18 2.80
C ALA A 100 8.40 -0.95 2.53
N PHE A 101 8.79 -1.64 3.59
CA PHE A 101 9.52 -2.92 3.54
C PHE A 101 10.71 -2.92 2.59
N ARG A 102 11.60 -1.93 2.73
CA ARG A 102 12.74 -1.64 1.83
C ARG A 102 13.68 -2.83 1.60
N ASP A 103 13.75 -3.75 2.54
CA ASP A 103 14.60 -4.95 2.50
C ASP A 103 13.89 -6.18 1.91
N ASN A 104 12.59 -6.07 1.54
CA ASN A 104 11.84 -7.20 0.99
C ASN A 104 11.68 -7.11 -0.53
N THR A 105 12.46 -7.90 -1.25
CA THR A 105 12.47 -7.92 -2.73
C THR A 105 11.13 -8.35 -3.33
N ASN A 106 10.41 -9.27 -2.68
CA ASN A 106 9.10 -9.71 -3.15
C ASN A 106 8.07 -8.58 -3.10
N TYR A 107 8.13 -7.74 -2.06
CA TYR A 107 7.30 -6.56 -1.97
C TYR A 107 7.66 -5.53 -3.08
N GLN A 108 8.95 -5.31 -3.31
CA GLN A 108 9.40 -4.40 -4.36
C GLN A 108 8.95 -4.84 -5.75
N PHE A 109 9.00 -6.15 -6.04
CA PHE A 109 8.44 -6.69 -7.28
C PHE A 109 6.92 -6.52 -7.37
N LEU A 110 6.21 -6.70 -6.27
CA LEU A 110 4.75 -6.52 -6.24
C LEU A 110 4.36 -5.07 -6.54
N VAL A 111 5.06 -4.11 -5.95
CA VAL A 111 4.85 -2.67 -6.14
C VAL A 111 5.42 -2.16 -7.47
N GLY A 112 6.40 -2.87 -8.04
CA GLY A 112 7.09 -2.50 -9.28
C GLY A 112 8.12 -1.39 -9.10
N SER A 113 8.52 -1.08 -7.86
CA SER A 113 9.48 -0.01 -7.55
C SER A 113 10.20 -0.27 -6.23
N GLN A 114 11.30 0.45 -6.05
CA GLN A 114 12.07 0.46 -4.81
C GLN A 114 12.46 1.90 -4.46
N PHE A 115 12.19 2.30 -3.23
CA PHE A 115 12.77 3.52 -2.69
C PHE A 115 14.28 3.33 -2.48
N VAL A 116 15.08 4.24 -2.99
CA VAL A 116 16.54 4.22 -2.85
C VAL A 116 17.02 5.28 -1.86
N CYS A 117 16.75 6.54 -2.15
CA CYS A 117 17.10 7.67 -1.29
C CYS A 117 16.35 8.94 -1.73
N HIS A 118 16.37 9.95 -0.88
CA HIS A 118 16.01 11.31 -1.27
C HIS A 118 17.16 11.94 -2.06
N PRO A 119 16.88 12.71 -3.13
CA PRO A 119 17.92 13.33 -3.97
C PRO A 119 18.61 14.51 -3.29
N GLY A 120 18.25 14.85 -2.09
CA GLY A 120 18.74 15.98 -1.33
C GLY A 120 17.68 16.52 -0.38
N ASP A 121 17.71 17.82 -0.10
CA ASP A 121 16.72 18.52 0.70
C ASP A 121 15.47 18.86 -0.16
N PHE A 122 14.83 20.01 0.04
CA PHE A 122 13.71 20.44 -0.81
C PHE A 122 14.19 20.72 -2.23
N VAL A 123 13.51 20.12 -3.20
CA VAL A 123 13.86 20.23 -4.64
C VAL A 123 12.62 20.58 -5.44
N ASP A 124 12.69 21.63 -6.25
CA ASP A 124 11.65 21.94 -7.22
C ASP A 124 11.70 20.95 -8.38
N TYR A 125 10.57 20.38 -8.74
CA TYR A 125 10.47 19.44 -9.87
C TYR A 125 9.15 19.60 -10.61
N THR A 126 9.09 19.06 -11.82
CA THR A 126 7.89 19.07 -12.65
C THR A 126 7.36 17.66 -12.84
N VAL A 127 6.06 17.49 -12.70
CA VAL A 127 5.37 16.25 -13.03
C VAL A 127 4.72 16.38 -14.40
N ALA A 128 5.06 15.48 -15.32
CA ALA A 128 4.46 15.43 -16.65
C ALA A 128 3.57 14.18 -16.78
N ILE A 129 2.28 14.38 -16.95
CA ILE A 129 1.32 13.33 -17.22
C ILE A 129 1.42 12.94 -18.70
N LYS A 130 1.91 11.74 -18.99
CA LYS A 130 2.10 11.25 -20.37
C LYS A 130 0.79 10.92 -21.08
N ASP A 131 -0.15 10.34 -20.35
CA ASP A 131 -1.49 10.03 -20.85
C ASP A 131 -2.56 10.65 -19.97
N SER A 132 -2.97 11.87 -20.33
CA SER A 132 -4.04 12.60 -19.61
C SER A 132 -5.45 12.09 -19.92
N LYS A 133 -5.60 11.09 -20.80
CA LYS A 133 -6.90 10.49 -21.16
C LYS A 133 -7.16 9.20 -20.41
N HIS A 134 -6.13 8.62 -19.80
CA HIS A 134 -6.28 7.41 -18.98
C HIS A 134 -7.18 7.69 -17.77
N GLU A 135 -8.07 6.76 -17.45
CA GLU A 135 -9.08 6.96 -16.39
C GLU A 135 -8.50 7.31 -15.01
N ILE A 136 -7.27 6.84 -14.69
CA ILE A 136 -6.59 7.15 -13.42
C ILE A 136 -5.98 8.56 -13.41
N THR A 137 -5.56 9.08 -14.57
CA THR A 137 -4.82 10.34 -14.68
C THR A 137 -5.64 11.49 -15.28
N ARG A 138 -6.86 11.19 -15.67
CA ARG A 138 -7.84 12.14 -16.16
C ARG A 138 -8.43 12.93 -14.99
N GLY A 139 -8.05 14.18 -14.80
CA GLY A 139 -8.58 15.09 -13.79
C GLY A 139 -8.72 16.50 -14.34
#